data_057bc44a2fc2bed71362be8e9ef7e04e
#
_entry.id   057bc44a2fc2bed71362be8e9ef7e04e
#
_cell.length_a   1.000
_cell.length_b   1.000
_cell.length_c   1.000
_cell.angle_alpha   90.00
_cell.angle_beta   90.00
_cell.angle_gamma   90.00
#
_symmetry.space_group_name_H-M   'P 1'
#
loop_
_entity.id
_entity.type
_entity.pdbx_description
1 polymer ?
#
loop_
_entity_poly.entity_id
_entity_poly.type
_entity_poly.pdbx_seq_one_letter_code
_entity_poly.pdbx_strand_id
1 'polypeptide(L)'
;MSEIRATHTGFINLSTGLIRVIFAFIFITLITRSLTVEQFGEYSVILSVVIYIITSHWVISYWVTREIARGNSSGRTAIISSGLFSSIGTLAFVVIGTLVLDFTNLNFTTILLAALLIPLQFFYNVFTHVSVGWKPQIASYGNLILDLIKVPFVFVFLFTFDLGLNGVFLSLVLSFIAANVVFLYLNRTQLREKFSL
;
A
#
# COMPACT_ATOMS: atom_id res chain seq x y z
N MET A 1 13.16 -12.65 -25.35
CA MET A 1 13.12 -12.73 -23.87
C MET A 1 14.48 -12.28 -23.38
N SER A 2 14.59 -11.09 -22.76
CA SER A 2 15.85 -10.65 -22.15
C SER A 2 16.14 -11.58 -20.98
N GLU A 3 17.28 -12.25 -20.99
CA GLU A 3 17.73 -13.05 -19.86
C GLU A 3 17.75 -12.18 -18.61
N ILE A 4 16.79 -12.40 -17.74
CA ILE A 4 16.78 -11.79 -16.40
C ILE A 4 17.92 -12.50 -15.67
N ARG A 5 19.05 -11.84 -15.53
CA ARG A 5 20.17 -12.38 -14.75
C ARG A 5 19.70 -12.45 -13.30
N ALA A 6 19.37 -13.66 -12.83
CA ALA A 6 18.83 -13.92 -11.49
C ALA A 6 19.67 -13.26 -10.39
N THR A 7 21.00 -13.24 -10.56
CA THR A 7 21.95 -12.59 -9.66
C THR A 7 21.73 -11.08 -9.56
N HIS A 8 21.48 -10.39 -10.69
CA HIS A 8 21.26 -8.94 -10.69
C HIS A 8 19.94 -8.57 -10.01
N THR A 9 18.87 -9.32 -10.29
CA THR A 9 17.57 -9.13 -9.63
C THR A 9 17.65 -9.42 -8.13
N GLY A 10 18.37 -10.47 -7.74
CA GLY A 10 18.60 -10.81 -6.34
C GLY A 10 19.34 -9.71 -5.58
N PHE A 11 20.39 -9.14 -6.18
CA PHE A 11 21.15 -8.04 -5.58
C PHE A 11 20.31 -6.78 -5.40
N ILE A 12 19.51 -6.40 -6.42
CA ILE A 12 18.57 -5.26 -6.32
C ILE A 12 17.56 -5.49 -5.20
N ASN A 13 16.96 -6.67 -5.14
CA ASN A 13 15.96 -6.99 -4.11
C ASN A 13 16.57 -6.95 -2.70
N LEU A 14 17.78 -7.45 -2.52
CA LEU A 14 18.48 -7.41 -1.24
C LEU A 14 18.80 -5.96 -0.82
N SER A 15 19.40 -5.19 -1.72
CA SER A 15 19.79 -3.79 -1.44
C SER A 15 18.58 -2.92 -1.14
N THR A 16 17.52 -3.00 -1.96
CA THR A 16 16.27 -2.27 -1.71
C THR A 16 15.59 -2.73 -0.42
N GLY A 17 15.64 -4.02 -0.10
CA GLY A 17 15.12 -4.57 1.14
C GLY A 17 15.79 -3.98 2.38
N LEU A 18 17.14 -3.90 2.39
CA LEU A 18 17.89 -3.29 3.49
C LEU A 18 17.55 -1.79 3.67
N ILE A 19 17.49 -1.06 2.58
CA ILE A 19 17.12 0.38 2.61
C ILE A 19 15.71 0.54 3.20
N ARG A 20 14.76 -0.31 2.79
CA ARG A 20 13.38 -0.28 3.30
C ARG A 20 13.28 -0.52 4.79
N VAL A 21 14.10 -1.42 5.35
CA VAL A 21 14.15 -1.66 6.81
C VAL A 21 14.57 -0.38 7.54
N ILE A 22 15.57 0.34 7.03
CA ILE A 22 16.01 1.61 7.61
C ILE A 22 14.89 2.65 7.58
N PHE A 23 14.21 2.83 6.43
CA PHE A 23 13.09 3.77 6.32
C PHE A 23 11.90 3.38 7.19
N ALA A 24 11.59 2.09 7.32
CA ALA A 24 10.53 1.61 8.23
C ALA A 24 10.87 1.92 9.69
N PHE A 25 12.13 1.73 10.11
CA PHE A 25 12.58 2.08 11.45
C PHE A 25 12.51 3.58 11.72
N ILE A 26 12.94 4.43 10.78
CA ILE A 26 12.83 5.89 10.89
C ILE A 26 11.35 6.28 11.00
N PHE A 27 10.49 5.75 10.15
CA PHE A 27 9.06 6.04 10.14
C PHE A 27 8.40 5.73 11.49
N ILE A 28 8.61 4.51 12.03
CA ILE A 28 8.02 4.15 13.33
C ILE A 28 8.60 4.98 14.48
N THR A 29 9.88 5.33 14.43
CA THR A 29 10.53 6.18 15.42
C THR A 29 9.94 7.60 15.42
N LEU A 30 9.68 8.18 14.25
CA LEU A 30 9.03 9.49 14.14
C LEU A 30 7.63 9.47 14.75
N ILE A 31 6.84 8.44 14.45
CA ILE A 31 5.48 8.28 14.98
C ILE A 31 5.49 8.12 16.51
N THR A 32 6.32 7.20 17.03
CA THR A 32 6.36 6.92 18.47
C THR A 32 6.88 8.09 19.31
N ARG A 33 7.67 8.98 18.71
CA ARG A 33 8.16 10.19 19.38
C ARG A 33 7.22 11.38 19.29
N SER A 34 6.33 11.40 18.32
CA SER A 34 5.47 12.56 18.04
C SER A 34 4.03 12.35 18.52
N LEU A 35 3.54 11.13 18.58
CA LEU A 35 2.20 10.82 19.05
C LEU A 35 2.18 10.57 20.56
N THR A 36 1.05 10.90 21.20
CA THR A 36 0.77 10.45 22.57
C THR A 36 0.56 8.92 22.59
N VAL A 37 0.64 8.33 23.79
CA VAL A 37 0.40 6.88 23.96
C VAL A 37 -1.01 6.50 23.48
N GLU A 38 -2.01 7.35 23.75
CA GLU A 38 -3.39 7.16 23.31
C GLU A 38 -3.49 7.17 21.77
N GLN A 39 -2.96 8.22 21.13
CA GLN A 39 -2.95 8.34 19.66
C GLN A 39 -2.20 7.18 18.98
N PHE A 40 -1.10 6.72 19.59
CA PHE A 40 -0.37 5.55 19.07
C PHE A 40 -1.17 4.26 19.22
N GLY A 41 -1.93 4.12 20.31
CA GLY A 41 -2.89 3.02 20.50
C GLY A 41 -3.97 3.02 19.42
N GLU A 42 -4.60 4.19 19.17
CA GLU A 42 -5.59 4.37 18.12
C GLU A 42 -5.02 4.03 16.72
N TYR A 43 -3.83 4.53 16.40
CA TYR A 43 -3.11 4.21 15.17
C TYR A 43 -2.94 2.70 14.99
N SER A 44 -2.50 2.01 16.05
CA SER A 44 -2.24 0.57 16.00
C SER A 44 -3.52 -0.25 15.79
N VAL A 45 -4.61 0.12 16.47
CA VAL A 45 -5.91 -0.54 16.30
C VAL A 45 -6.46 -0.34 14.90
N ILE A 46 -6.48 0.91 14.42
CA ILE A 46 -6.99 1.24 13.08
C ILE A 46 -6.19 0.48 12.02
N LEU A 47 -4.86 0.52 12.08
CA LEU A 47 -4.03 -0.21 11.11
C LEU A 47 -4.23 -1.71 11.17
N SER A 48 -4.43 -2.29 12.35
CA SER A 48 -4.71 -3.72 12.47
C SER A 48 -5.99 -4.10 11.73
N VAL A 49 -7.07 -3.33 11.88
CA VAL A 49 -8.33 -3.57 11.15
C VAL A 49 -8.13 -3.41 9.64
N VAL A 50 -7.44 -2.35 9.22
CA VAL A 50 -7.09 -2.12 7.80
C VAL A 50 -6.32 -3.31 7.24
N ILE A 51 -5.28 -3.81 7.94
CA ILE A 51 -4.47 -4.96 7.52
C ILE A 51 -5.32 -6.23 7.41
N TYR A 52 -6.23 -6.50 8.35
CA TYR A 52 -7.12 -7.66 8.26
C TYR A 52 -7.98 -7.62 7.01
N ILE A 53 -8.56 -6.47 6.68
CA ILE A 53 -9.36 -6.31 5.46
C ILE A 53 -8.50 -6.52 4.21
N ILE A 54 -7.31 -5.91 4.19
CA ILE A 54 -6.41 -5.99 3.04
C ILE A 54 -5.88 -7.40 2.82
N THR A 55 -5.74 -8.22 3.86
CA THR A 55 -5.26 -9.60 3.74
C THR A 55 -6.07 -10.42 2.71
N SER A 56 -7.33 -10.07 2.47
CA SER A 56 -8.15 -10.71 1.41
C SER A 56 -7.60 -10.53 -0.02
N HIS A 57 -6.71 -9.55 -0.24
CA HIS A 57 -6.07 -9.33 -1.56
C HIS A 57 -5.23 -10.53 -2.04
N TRP A 58 -4.75 -11.40 -1.13
CA TRP A 58 -3.90 -12.55 -1.47
C TRP A 58 -4.54 -13.48 -2.50
N VAL A 59 -5.85 -13.61 -2.50
CA VAL A 59 -6.59 -14.44 -3.47
C VAL A 59 -6.33 -13.93 -4.90
N ILE A 60 -6.46 -12.62 -5.11
CA ILE A 60 -6.25 -11.98 -6.42
C ILE A 60 -4.77 -11.95 -6.78
N SER A 61 -3.92 -11.62 -5.81
CA SER A 61 -2.50 -11.45 -6.00
C SER A 61 -1.79 -12.73 -6.42
N TYR A 62 -2.11 -13.85 -5.78
CA TYR A 62 -1.56 -15.16 -6.14
C TYR A 62 -1.96 -15.56 -7.55
N TRP A 63 -3.23 -15.40 -7.88
CA TRP A 63 -3.74 -15.74 -9.21
C TRP A 63 -3.07 -14.88 -10.30
N VAL A 64 -3.03 -13.55 -10.14
CA VAL A 64 -2.48 -12.66 -11.17
C VAL A 64 -0.99 -12.88 -11.40
N THR A 65 -0.21 -13.11 -10.35
CA THR A 65 1.23 -13.41 -10.49
C THR A 65 1.44 -14.65 -11.34
N ARG A 66 0.66 -15.71 -11.11
CA ARG A 66 0.75 -16.98 -11.84
C ARG A 66 0.34 -16.82 -13.31
N GLU A 67 -0.74 -16.09 -13.59
CA GLU A 67 -1.23 -15.88 -14.95
C GLU A 67 -0.25 -15.05 -15.77
N ILE A 68 0.28 -13.98 -15.21
CA ILE A 68 1.28 -13.13 -15.91
C ILE A 68 2.59 -13.90 -16.13
N ALA A 69 3.04 -14.70 -15.17
CA ALA A 69 4.23 -15.54 -15.33
C ALA A 69 4.07 -16.59 -16.44
N ARG A 70 2.83 -17.00 -16.77
CA ARG A 70 2.50 -17.90 -17.88
C ARG A 70 2.39 -17.18 -19.23
N GLY A 71 2.53 -15.85 -19.24
CA GLY A 71 2.43 -15.03 -20.45
C GLY A 71 1.01 -14.55 -20.76
N ASN A 72 0.05 -14.76 -19.85
CA ASN A 72 -1.31 -14.26 -20.00
C ASN A 72 -1.42 -12.81 -19.51
N SER A 73 -2.14 -11.97 -20.24
CA SER A 73 -2.37 -10.57 -19.90
C SER A 73 -3.58 -10.41 -18.98
N SER A 74 -3.39 -10.66 -17.69
CA SER A 74 -4.47 -10.62 -16.68
C SER A 74 -4.46 -9.37 -15.80
N GLY A 75 -3.59 -8.39 -16.09
CA GLY A 75 -3.43 -7.20 -15.27
C GLY A 75 -4.69 -6.36 -15.13
N ARG A 76 -5.46 -6.16 -16.22
CA ARG A 76 -6.70 -5.41 -16.22
C ARG A 76 -7.80 -6.09 -15.40
N THR A 77 -7.94 -7.41 -15.53
CA THR A 77 -8.91 -8.21 -14.75
C THR A 77 -8.59 -8.12 -13.25
N ALA A 78 -7.31 -8.21 -12.89
CA ALA A 78 -6.86 -8.07 -11.50
C ALA A 78 -7.20 -6.71 -10.91
N ILE A 79 -7.04 -5.61 -11.67
CA ILE A 79 -7.41 -4.27 -11.21
C ILE A 79 -8.91 -4.16 -10.95
N ILE A 80 -9.76 -4.64 -11.87
CA ILE A 80 -11.22 -4.58 -11.73
C ILE A 80 -11.66 -5.40 -10.50
N SER A 81 -11.16 -6.62 -10.38
CA SER A 81 -11.45 -7.47 -9.22
C SER A 81 -11.02 -6.81 -7.90
N SER A 82 -9.83 -6.22 -7.87
CA SER A 82 -9.34 -5.51 -6.68
C SER A 82 -10.16 -4.28 -6.36
N GLY A 83 -10.66 -3.56 -7.36
CA GLY A 83 -11.60 -2.45 -7.18
C GLY A 83 -12.87 -2.89 -6.47
N LEU A 84 -13.48 -4.01 -6.90
CA LEU A 84 -14.67 -4.56 -6.26
C LEU A 84 -14.42 -5.01 -4.82
N PHE A 85 -13.36 -5.80 -4.58
CA PHE A 85 -13.01 -6.25 -3.23
C PHE A 85 -12.67 -5.10 -2.29
N SER A 86 -11.92 -4.11 -2.78
CA SER A 86 -11.57 -2.93 -1.99
C SER A 86 -12.79 -2.08 -1.64
N SER A 87 -13.77 -1.96 -2.54
CA SER A 87 -15.00 -1.20 -2.27
C SER A 87 -15.81 -1.85 -1.15
N ILE A 88 -15.96 -3.18 -1.17
CA ILE A 88 -16.63 -3.93 -0.10
C ILE A 88 -15.86 -3.76 1.23
N GLY A 89 -14.53 -3.91 1.20
CA GLY A 89 -13.69 -3.74 2.37
C GLY A 89 -13.75 -2.33 2.95
N THR A 90 -13.75 -1.31 2.09
CA THR A 90 -13.87 0.10 2.52
C THR A 90 -15.23 0.37 3.17
N LEU A 91 -16.32 -0.12 2.58
CA LEU A 91 -17.66 0.02 3.16
C LEU A 91 -17.74 -0.67 4.53
N ALA A 92 -17.25 -1.89 4.63
CA ALA A 92 -17.20 -2.62 5.90
C ALA A 92 -16.39 -1.84 6.97
N PHE A 93 -15.21 -1.31 6.58
CA PHE A 93 -14.39 -0.51 7.48
C PHE A 93 -15.10 0.76 7.97
N VAL A 94 -15.76 1.49 7.05
CA VAL A 94 -16.49 2.72 7.42
C VAL A 94 -17.65 2.40 8.36
N VAL A 95 -18.43 1.35 8.10
CA VAL A 95 -19.53 0.93 8.98
C VAL A 95 -19.01 0.54 10.37
N ILE A 96 -17.97 -0.29 10.45
CA ILE A 96 -17.35 -0.65 11.74
C ILE A 96 -16.77 0.58 12.43
N GLY A 97 -16.05 1.44 11.70
CA GLY A 97 -15.43 2.65 12.21
C GLY A 97 -16.45 3.63 12.78
N THR A 98 -17.58 3.84 12.10
CA THR A 98 -18.65 4.72 12.60
C THR A 98 -19.32 4.16 13.86
N LEU A 99 -19.51 2.85 13.95
CA LEU A 99 -20.05 2.23 15.18
C LEU A 99 -19.07 2.35 16.35
N VAL A 100 -17.77 2.33 16.10
CA VAL A 100 -16.74 2.47 17.13
C VAL A 100 -16.56 3.92 17.59
N LEU A 101 -16.87 4.92 16.72
CA LEU A 101 -16.82 6.34 17.09
C LEU A 101 -17.65 6.67 18.34
N ASP A 102 -18.80 6.02 18.52
CA ASP A 102 -19.67 6.23 19.67
C ASP A 102 -19.03 5.80 21.01
N PHE A 103 -17.99 4.96 20.94
CA PHE A 103 -17.28 4.43 22.12
C PHE A 103 -15.87 4.97 22.29
N THR A 104 -15.37 5.80 21.34
CA THR A 104 -14.00 6.31 21.33
C THR A 104 -13.99 7.80 21.00
N ASN A 105 -12.91 8.49 21.38
CA ASN A 105 -12.70 9.90 21.03
C ASN A 105 -12.13 10.11 19.61
N LEU A 106 -12.24 9.11 18.75
CA LEU A 106 -11.71 9.17 17.38
C LEU A 106 -12.44 10.22 16.54
N ASN A 107 -11.68 10.99 15.78
CA ASN A 107 -12.24 11.93 14.83
C ASN A 107 -12.72 11.20 13.56
N PHE A 108 -13.88 11.60 13.04
CA PHE A 108 -14.40 11.08 11.76
C PHE A 108 -13.41 11.24 10.62
N THR A 109 -12.63 12.34 10.60
CA THR A 109 -11.55 12.56 9.62
C THR A 109 -10.50 11.44 9.64
N THR A 110 -10.11 10.98 10.81
CA THR A 110 -9.14 9.87 10.97
C THR A 110 -9.67 8.59 10.33
N ILE A 111 -10.95 8.27 10.56
CA ILE A 111 -11.60 7.09 9.96
C ILE A 111 -11.67 7.22 8.43
N LEU A 112 -12.01 8.39 7.90
CA LEU A 112 -12.03 8.60 6.46
C LEU A 112 -10.64 8.45 5.82
N LEU A 113 -9.60 9.01 6.44
CA LEU A 113 -8.23 8.87 5.96
C LEU A 113 -7.78 7.40 6.00
N ALA A 114 -8.11 6.69 7.07
CA ALA A 114 -7.82 5.26 7.19
C ALA A 114 -8.60 4.43 6.16
N ALA A 115 -9.88 4.77 5.89
CA ALA A 115 -10.70 4.12 4.88
C ALA A 115 -10.11 4.25 3.48
N LEU A 116 -9.52 5.42 3.14
CA LEU A 116 -8.85 5.65 1.86
C LEU A 116 -7.60 4.78 1.67
N LEU A 117 -6.97 4.31 2.76
CA LEU A 117 -5.82 3.40 2.66
C LEU A 117 -6.22 2.05 2.07
N ILE A 118 -7.46 1.58 2.29
CA ILE A 118 -7.89 0.25 1.85
C ILE A 118 -7.80 0.12 0.33
N PRO A 119 -8.51 0.93 -0.49
CA PRO A 119 -8.41 0.82 -1.94
C PRO A 119 -6.99 1.10 -2.46
N LEU A 120 -6.28 2.06 -1.87
CA LEU A 120 -4.92 2.38 -2.28
C LEU A 120 -3.96 1.21 -2.06
N GLN A 121 -4.07 0.51 -0.94
CA GLN A 121 -3.25 -0.67 -0.66
C GLN A 121 -3.67 -1.89 -1.50
N PHE A 122 -4.96 -2.07 -1.80
CA PHE A 122 -5.40 -3.11 -2.73
C PHE A 122 -4.76 -2.94 -4.10
N PHE A 123 -4.83 -1.73 -4.69
CA PHE A 123 -4.20 -1.44 -5.98
C PHE A 123 -2.68 -1.59 -5.92
N TYR A 124 -2.05 -1.07 -4.87
CA TYR A 124 -0.62 -1.22 -4.65
C TYR A 124 -0.18 -2.68 -4.64
N ASN A 125 -0.90 -3.54 -3.91
CA ASN A 125 -0.61 -4.97 -3.83
C ASN A 125 -0.77 -5.64 -5.20
N VAL A 126 -1.86 -5.36 -5.93
CA VAL A 126 -2.07 -5.90 -7.27
C VAL A 126 -0.97 -5.47 -8.23
N PHE A 127 -0.59 -4.20 -8.26
CA PHE A 127 0.50 -3.72 -9.11
C PHE A 127 1.83 -4.36 -8.76
N THR A 128 2.10 -4.54 -7.47
CA THR A 128 3.29 -5.27 -7.00
C THR A 128 3.30 -6.69 -7.55
N HIS A 129 2.19 -7.41 -7.47
CA HIS A 129 2.07 -8.80 -7.93
C HIS A 129 2.07 -8.92 -9.47
N VAL A 130 1.49 -7.96 -10.19
CA VAL A 130 1.65 -7.83 -11.65
C VAL A 130 3.14 -7.67 -12.01
N SER A 131 3.84 -6.82 -11.27
CA SER A 131 5.28 -6.60 -11.48
C SER A 131 6.10 -7.84 -11.18
N VAL A 132 5.79 -8.57 -10.11
CA VAL A 132 6.48 -9.83 -9.75
C VAL A 132 6.33 -10.88 -10.84
N GLY A 133 5.14 -11.01 -11.43
CA GLY A 133 4.90 -11.96 -12.53
C GLY A 133 5.59 -11.57 -13.83
N TRP A 134 5.83 -10.28 -14.08
CA TRP A 134 6.40 -9.78 -15.33
C TRP A 134 7.90 -9.41 -15.22
N LYS A 135 8.21 -8.46 -14.34
CA LYS A 135 9.57 -7.94 -14.08
C LYS A 135 9.74 -7.67 -12.57
N PRO A 136 10.26 -8.63 -11.80
CA PRO A 136 10.34 -8.51 -10.33
C PRO A 136 11.06 -7.26 -9.81
N GLN A 137 12.01 -6.69 -10.60
CA GLN A 137 12.72 -5.46 -10.23
C GLN A 137 11.77 -4.27 -10.06
N ILE A 138 10.69 -4.20 -10.86
CA ILE A 138 9.69 -3.12 -10.77
C ILE A 138 9.01 -3.12 -9.40
N ALA A 139 8.72 -4.31 -8.85
CA ALA A 139 8.15 -4.44 -7.52
C ALA A 139 9.09 -3.83 -6.45
N SER A 140 10.40 -4.08 -6.54
CA SER A 140 11.39 -3.54 -5.60
C SER A 140 11.48 -2.02 -5.69
N TYR A 141 11.47 -1.45 -6.89
CA TYR A 141 11.49 0.01 -7.08
C TYR A 141 10.22 0.67 -6.56
N GLY A 142 9.04 0.12 -6.86
CA GLY A 142 7.77 0.65 -6.35
C GLY A 142 7.68 0.63 -4.83
N ASN A 143 8.14 -0.46 -4.22
CA ASN A 143 8.20 -0.60 -2.78
C ASN A 143 9.17 0.41 -2.14
N LEU A 144 10.35 0.62 -2.76
CA LEU A 144 11.33 1.59 -2.29
C LEU A 144 10.78 3.03 -2.35
N ILE A 145 10.08 3.38 -3.44
CA ILE A 145 9.47 4.70 -3.60
C ILE A 145 8.43 4.97 -2.51
N LEU A 146 7.59 3.98 -2.18
CA LEU A 146 6.63 4.11 -1.08
C LEU A 146 7.32 4.51 0.22
N ASP A 147 8.38 3.78 0.59
CA ASP A 147 9.07 4.00 1.85
C ASP A 147 9.86 5.32 1.85
N LEU A 148 10.48 5.69 0.71
CA LEU A 148 11.19 6.95 0.51
C LEU A 148 10.29 8.18 0.67
N ILE A 149 9.06 8.11 0.17
CA ILE A 149 8.10 9.22 0.19
C ILE A 149 7.40 9.31 1.55
N LYS A 150 7.13 8.19 2.17
CA LYS A 150 6.43 8.09 3.46
C LYS A 150 7.14 8.85 4.59
N VAL A 151 8.47 8.74 4.67
CA VAL A 151 9.26 9.34 5.76
C VAL A 151 9.27 10.88 5.70
N PRO A 152 9.57 11.54 4.56
CA PRO A 152 9.48 13.00 4.48
C PRO A 152 8.06 13.53 4.74
N PHE A 153 7.02 12.87 4.24
CA PHE A 153 5.65 13.31 4.47
C PHE A 153 5.26 13.23 5.93
N VAL A 154 5.57 12.11 6.62
CA VAL A 154 5.25 12.01 8.05
C VAL A 154 6.02 13.04 8.84
N PHE A 155 7.29 13.31 8.50
CA PHE A 155 8.06 14.35 9.15
C PHE A 155 7.41 15.73 9.00
N VAL A 156 7.06 16.13 7.78
CA VAL A 156 6.42 17.42 7.51
C VAL A 156 5.08 17.54 8.23
N PHE A 157 4.22 16.51 8.16
CA PHE A 157 2.88 16.60 8.76
C PHE A 157 2.89 16.54 10.28
N LEU A 158 3.85 15.87 10.89
CA LEU A 158 3.96 15.82 12.36
C LEU A 158 4.66 17.05 12.94
N PHE A 159 5.78 17.48 12.31
CA PHE A 159 6.63 18.50 12.92
C PHE A 159 6.39 19.92 12.37
N THR A 160 5.88 20.06 11.13
CA THR A 160 5.63 21.38 10.55
C THR A 160 4.15 21.78 10.67
N PHE A 161 3.25 20.82 10.47
CA PHE A 161 1.81 21.10 10.50
C PHE A 161 1.12 20.65 11.79
N ASP A 162 1.80 19.92 12.66
CA ASP A 162 1.30 19.39 13.95
C ASP A 162 -0.07 18.69 13.84
N LEU A 163 -0.24 17.90 12.77
CA LEU A 163 -1.50 17.22 12.47
C LEU A 163 -1.74 15.95 13.32
N GLY A 164 -0.80 15.56 14.18
CA GLY A 164 -0.91 14.39 15.04
C GLY A 164 -1.26 13.13 14.24
N LEU A 165 -2.23 12.37 14.75
CA LEU A 165 -2.65 11.09 14.13
C LEU A 165 -3.14 11.25 12.67
N ASN A 166 -3.86 12.33 12.36
CA ASN A 166 -4.31 12.62 10.99
C ASN A 166 -3.14 12.82 10.04
N GLY A 167 -2.05 13.44 10.51
CA GLY A 167 -0.82 13.64 9.73
C GLY A 167 -0.16 12.32 9.35
N VAL A 168 -0.18 11.33 10.25
CA VAL A 168 0.34 9.99 9.96
C VAL A 168 -0.48 9.31 8.86
N PHE A 169 -1.81 9.28 8.98
CA PHE A 169 -2.67 8.68 7.95
C PHE A 169 -2.58 9.42 6.62
N LEU A 170 -2.52 10.75 6.63
CA LEU A 170 -2.36 11.55 5.41
C LEU A 170 -1.02 11.25 4.71
N SER A 171 0.07 11.09 5.48
CA SER A 171 1.37 10.71 4.92
C SER A 171 1.33 9.34 4.24
N LEU A 172 0.64 8.37 4.83
CA LEU A 172 0.44 7.05 4.24
C LEU A 172 -0.40 7.13 2.96
N VAL A 173 -1.52 7.84 2.98
CA VAL A 173 -2.40 8.02 1.81
C VAL A 173 -1.62 8.61 0.64
N LEU A 174 -0.90 9.72 0.84
CA LEU A 174 -0.11 10.36 -0.22
C LEU A 174 1.01 9.47 -0.73
N SER A 175 1.66 8.71 0.15
CA SER A 175 2.72 7.78 -0.23
C SER A 175 2.20 6.62 -1.07
N PHE A 176 1.03 6.07 -0.72
CA PHE A 176 0.39 5.05 -1.54
C PHE A 176 -0.12 5.60 -2.88
N ILE A 177 -0.63 6.83 -2.93
CA ILE A 177 -0.99 7.48 -4.20
C ILE A 177 0.23 7.59 -5.10
N ALA A 178 1.35 8.12 -4.59
CA ALA A 178 2.58 8.27 -5.34
C ALA A 178 3.12 6.92 -5.85
N ALA A 179 3.14 5.90 -4.99
CA ALA A 179 3.58 4.56 -5.37
C ALA A 179 2.67 3.94 -6.44
N ASN A 180 1.35 4.09 -6.32
CA ASN A 180 0.40 3.59 -7.32
C ASN A 180 0.57 4.29 -8.68
N VAL A 181 0.81 5.61 -8.70
CA VAL A 181 1.09 6.36 -9.95
C VAL A 181 2.34 5.82 -10.63
N VAL A 182 3.40 5.60 -9.86
CA VAL A 182 4.65 5.02 -10.40
C VAL A 182 4.41 3.61 -10.92
N PHE A 183 3.71 2.76 -10.19
CA PHE A 183 3.37 1.42 -10.65
C PHE A 183 2.51 1.41 -11.92
N LEU A 184 1.52 2.29 -12.02
CA LEU A 184 0.71 2.48 -13.23
C LEU A 184 1.59 2.82 -14.43
N TYR A 185 2.54 3.73 -14.26
CA TYR A 185 3.46 4.10 -15.32
C TYR A 185 4.37 2.93 -15.74
N LEU A 186 4.95 2.23 -14.78
CA LEU A 186 5.89 1.13 -15.03
C LEU A 186 5.21 -0.13 -15.60
N ASN A 187 3.97 -0.42 -15.18
CA ASN A 187 3.20 -1.58 -15.62
C ASN A 187 2.28 -1.30 -16.82
N ARG A 188 2.33 -0.11 -17.41
CA ARG A 188 1.38 0.35 -18.46
C ARG A 188 1.22 -0.63 -19.64
N THR A 189 2.25 -1.39 -19.97
CA THR A 189 2.19 -2.38 -21.06
C THR A 189 1.31 -3.57 -20.70
N GLN A 190 1.40 -4.08 -19.48
CA GLN A 190 0.58 -5.20 -18.99
C GLN A 190 -0.88 -4.81 -18.74
N LEU A 191 -1.15 -3.51 -18.57
CA LEU A 191 -2.49 -2.98 -18.26
C LEU A 191 -3.27 -2.59 -19.53
N ARG A 192 -2.63 -2.45 -20.68
CA ARG A 192 -3.25 -2.05 -21.96
C ARG A 192 -3.86 -3.20 -22.74
N GLU A 193 -3.55 -4.44 -22.40
CA GLU A 193 -4.03 -5.60 -23.13
C GLU A 193 -5.51 -5.89 -22.87
N LYS A 194 -6.15 -6.60 -23.84
CA LYS A 194 -7.60 -6.83 -23.82
C LYS A 194 -8.01 -7.67 -22.60
N PHE A 195 -9.19 -7.35 -22.08
CA PHE A 195 -9.86 -8.14 -21.05
C PHE A 195 -10.05 -9.59 -21.54
N SER A 196 -9.39 -10.53 -20.92
CA SER A 196 -9.61 -11.96 -21.11
C SER A 196 -10.34 -12.52 -19.89
N LEU A 197 -11.57 -12.94 -20.10
CA LEU A 197 -12.30 -13.79 -19.14
C LEU A 197 -11.77 -15.20 -19.25
#